data_e1ef805b827b8ba1615f5c8422f820fb
#
_entry.id   e1ef805b827b8ba1615f5c8422f820fb
#
_cell.length_a   1.000
_cell.length_b   1.000
_cell.length_c   1.000
_cell.angle_alpha   90.00
_cell.angle_beta   90.00
_cell.angle_gamma   90.00
#
_symmetry.space_group_name_H-M   'P 1'
#
loop_
_entity.id
_entity.type
_entity.pdbx_description
1 polymer ?
#
loop_
_entity_poly.entity_id
_entity_poly.type
_entity_poly.pdbx_seq_one_letter_code
_entity_poly.pdbx_strand_id
1 'polypeptide(L)'
;MTGYYASILQGALLTVGVSLAALVVAVLLGLVGAAAKLSGRPVLVSLATLYTTLVRGVPELVLMLLIFYGGTIGLNHLLEALGSQATADINPFVAGVLTIGFIYGAYMTETFRGAILSIPKGQMEAAWAFGMGRVRTFVRITAPQMVRYALPGFTNNWLV
;
A
#
# COMPACT_ATOMS: atom_id res chain seq x y z
N MET A 1 25.82 18.18 26.09
CA MET A 1 25.37 18.39 24.69
C MET A 1 25.32 17.09 23.85
N THR A 2 26.09 16.06 24.19
CA THR A 2 26.14 14.78 23.44
C THR A 2 24.83 14.00 23.42
N GLY A 3 24.00 14.08 24.49
CA GLY A 3 22.73 13.36 24.54
C GLY A 3 21.66 13.84 23.56
N TYR A 4 21.65 15.14 23.24
CA TYR A 4 20.69 15.73 22.32
C TYR A 4 20.88 15.24 20.88
N TYR A 5 22.13 15.18 20.41
CA TYR A 5 22.45 14.64 19.07
C TYR A 5 22.10 13.15 18.94
N ALA A 6 22.36 12.37 19.99
CA ALA A 6 22.00 10.95 20.01
C ALA A 6 20.48 10.73 19.88
N SER A 7 19.68 11.52 20.61
CA SER A 7 18.21 11.44 20.53
C SER A 7 17.67 11.85 19.16
N ILE A 8 18.23 12.89 18.53
CA ILE A 8 17.85 13.27 17.17
C ILE A 8 18.18 12.16 16.17
N LEU A 9 19.37 11.58 16.26
CA LEU A 9 19.80 10.51 15.36
C LEU A 9 18.92 9.27 15.51
N GLN A 10 18.61 8.87 16.74
CA GLN A 10 17.69 7.77 17.02
C GLN A 10 16.28 8.03 16.44
N GLY A 11 15.75 9.24 16.63
CA GLY A 11 14.46 9.64 16.05
C GLY A 11 14.47 9.60 14.52
N ALA A 12 15.54 10.10 13.89
CA ALA A 12 15.70 10.05 12.44
C ALA A 12 15.77 8.62 11.90
N LEU A 13 16.54 7.74 12.56
CA LEU A 13 16.62 6.32 12.18
C LEU A 13 15.27 5.62 12.31
N LEU A 14 14.51 5.92 13.37
CA LEU A 14 13.17 5.36 13.57
C LEU A 14 12.21 5.83 12.49
N THR A 15 12.24 7.12 12.13
CA THR A 15 11.42 7.68 11.05
C THR A 15 11.73 7.01 9.71
N VAL A 16 13.00 6.86 9.37
CA VAL A 16 13.43 6.16 8.14
C VAL A 16 13.00 4.70 8.19
N GLY A 17 13.13 4.03 9.33
CA GLY A 17 12.70 2.65 9.52
C GLY A 17 11.20 2.46 9.29
N VAL A 18 10.36 3.33 9.88
CA VAL A 18 8.91 3.32 9.67
C VAL A 18 8.57 3.57 8.21
N SER A 19 9.19 4.59 7.59
CA SER A 19 8.94 4.93 6.19
C SER A 19 9.25 3.78 5.23
N LEU A 20 10.41 3.14 5.38
CA LEU A 20 10.80 2.01 4.52
C LEU A 20 9.91 0.79 4.74
N ALA A 21 9.57 0.47 5.98
CA ALA A 21 8.69 -0.64 6.29
C ALA A 21 7.25 -0.38 5.76
N ALA A 22 6.72 0.84 5.96
CA ALA A 22 5.42 1.24 5.43
C ALA A 22 5.38 1.23 3.90
N LEU A 23 6.48 1.64 3.25
CA LEU A 23 6.62 1.58 1.79
C LEU A 23 6.47 0.14 1.27
N VAL A 24 7.12 -0.84 1.92
CA VAL A 24 6.99 -2.25 1.53
C VAL A 24 5.54 -2.69 1.62
N VAL A 25 4.86 -2.37 2.73
CA VAL A 25 3.43 -2.69 2.90
C VAL A 25 2.58 -2.01 1.83
N ALA A 26 2.81 -0.72 1.57
CA ALA A 26 2.08 0.05 0.56
C ALA A 26 2.26 -0.52 -0.86
N VAL A 27 3.48 -0.90 -1.23
CA VAL A 27 3.76 -1.52 -2.53
C VAL A 27 3.05 -2.87 -2.67
N LEU A 28 3.12 -3.72 -1.65
CA LEU A 28 2.44 -5.02 -1.67
C LEU A 28 0.92 -4.88 -1.78
N LEU A 29 0.32 -4.04 -0.95
CA LEU A 29 -1.13 -3.75 -1.02
C LEU A 29 -1.50 -3.09 -2.35
N GLY A 30 -0.67 -2.18 -2.85
CA GLY A 30 -0.85 -1.53 -4.15
C GLY A 30 -0.86 -2.51 -5.32
N LEU A 31 0.06 -3.46 -5.35
CA LEU A 31 0.11 -4.50 -6.39
C LEU A 31 -1.12 -5.42 -6.32
N VAL A 32 -1.49 -5.86 -5.10
CA VAL A 32 -2.69 -6.69 -4.89
C VAL A 32 -3.95 -5.93 -5.31
N GLY A 33 -4.09 -4.66 -4.90
CA GLY A 33 -5.23 -3.82 -5.26
C GLY A 33 -5.32 -3.57 -6.77
N ALA A 34 -4.20 -3.28 -7.44
CA ALA A 34 -4.15 -3.11 -8.89
C ALA A 34 -4.53 -4.40 -9.62
N ALA A 35 -4.00 -5.54 -9.20
CA ALA A 35 -4.36 -6.85 -9.73
C ALA A 35 -5.85 -7.16 -9.54
N ALA A 36 -6.41 -6.85 -8.36
CA ALA A 36 -7.83 -7.01 -8.08
C ALA A 36 -8.70 -6.15 -9.01
N LYS A 37 -8.35 -4.86 -9.21
CA LYS A 37 -9.08 -3.95 -10.11
C LYS A 37 -9.00 -4.35 -11.59
N LEU A 38 -7.90 -4.96 -12.00
CA LEU A 38 -7.68 -5.42 -13.37
C LEU A 38 -8.12 -6.87 -13.62
N SER A 39 -8.62 -7.57 -12.60
CA SER A 39 -8.99 -8.99 -12.67
C SER A 39 -10.24 -9.28 -13.53
N GLY A 40 -11.06 -8.27 -13.80
CA GLY A 40 -12.37 -8.43 -14.44
C GLY A 40 -13.43 -9.13 -13.58
N ARG A 41 -13.10 -9.53 -12.34
CA ARG A 41 -14.04 -10.17 -11.40
C ARG A 41 -14.81 -9.10 -10.61
N PRO A 42 -16.16 -9.01 -10.73
CA PRO A 42 -16.91 -7.88 -10.18
C PRO A 42 -16.73 -7.70 -8.67
N VAL A 43 -16.66 -8.80 -7.91
CA VAL A 43 -16.45 -8.74 -6.45
C VAL A 43 -15.09 -8.14 -6.10
N LEU A 44 -14.01 -8.61 -6.73
CA LEU A 44 -12.65 -8.10 -6.46
C LEU A 44 -12.51 -6.63 -6.89
N VAL A 45 -13.07 -6.28 -8.04
CA VAL A 45 -13.09 -4.89 -8.53
C VAL A 45 -13.85 -3.98 -7.56
N SER A 46 -15.03 -4.42 -7.10
CA SER A 46 -15.86 -3.67 -6.16
C SER A 46 -15.14 -3.44 -4.82
N LEU A 47 -14.58 -4.50 -4.23
CA LEU A 47 -13.83 -4.40 -2.96
C LEU A 47 -12.61 -3.48 -3.07
N ALA A 48 -11.80 -3.65 -4.12
CA ALA A 48 -10.62 -2.80 -4.33
C ALA A 48 -11.01 -1.35 -4.63
N THR A 49 -12.14 -1.12 -5.32
CA THR A 49 -12.65 0.23 -5.59
C THR A 49 -13.17 0.87 -4.31
N LEU A 50 -13.93 0.14 -3.50
CA LEU A 50 -14.41 0.61 -2.19
C LEU A 50 -13.22 1.04 -1.31
N TYR A 51 -12.21 0.17 -1.19
CA TYR A 51 -11.00 0.46 -0.44
C TYR A 51 -10.32 1.75 -0.91
N THR A 52 -10.02 1.86 -2.21
CA THR A 52 -9.31 3.05 -2.74
C THR A 52 -10.17 4.32 -2.67
N THR A 53 -11.49 4.22 -2.86
CA THR A 53 -12.39 5.37 -2.79
C THR A 53 -12.52 5.88 -1.36
N LEU A 54 -12.72 5.00 -0.39
CA LEU A 54 -12.83 5.40 1.01
C LEU A 54 -11.52 6.02 1.53
N VAL A 55 -10.39 5.34 1.31
CA VAL A 55 -9.11 5.79 1.83
C VAL A 55 -8.65 7.11 1.18
N ARG A 56 -8.85 7.28 -0.13
CA ARG A 56 -8.45 8.51 -0.83
C ARG A 56 -9.48 9.63 -0.75
N GLY A 57 -10.68 9.36 -0.26
CA GLY A 57 -11.75 10.34 -0.06
C GLY A 57 -11.74 11.02 1.32
N VAL A 58 -10.94 10.53 2.26
CA VAL A 58 -10.83 11.08 3.62
C VAL A 58 -9.45 11.72 3.79
N PRO A 59 -9.32 12.87 4.48
CA PRO A 59 -8.03 13.47 4.78
C PRO A 59 -7.10 12.46 5.50
N GLU A 60 -5.85 12.35 5.03
CA GLU A 60 -4.89 11.34 5.53
C GLU A 60 -4.69 11.41 7.04
N LEU A 61 -4.55 12.63 7.60
CA LEU A 61 -4.36 12.81 9.04
C LEU A 61 -5.54 12.26 9.84
N VAL A 62 -6.77 12.45 9.35
CA VAL A 62 -7.97 11.92 10.00
C VAL A 62 -7.96 10.38 9.97
N LEU A 63 -7.61 9.80 8.81
CA LEU A 63 -7.46 8.34 8.68
C LEU A 63 -6.37 7.78 9.59
N MET A 64 -5.22 8.45 9.68
CA MET A 64 -4.13 8.05 10.56
C MET A 64 -4.59 7.99 12.02
N LEU A 65 -5.26 9.04 12.50
CA LEU A 65 -5.78 9.07 13.85
C LEU A 65 -6.85 7.99 14.09
N LEU A 66 -7.75 7.82 13.14
CA LEU A 66 -8.85 6.87 13.23
C LEU A 66 -8.34 5.42 13.24
N ILE A 67 -7.40 5.08 12.36
CA ILE A 67 -6.85 3.71 12.28
C ILE A 67 -5.94 3.44 13.48
N PHE A 68 -5.08 4.39 13.86
CA PHE A 68 -4.13 4.20 14.93
C PHE A 68 -4.83 4.07 16.29
N TYR A 69 -5.66 5.04 16.64
CA TYR A 69 -6.37 5.02 17.94
C TYR A 69 -7.63 4.16 17.90
N GLY A 70 -8.44 4.28 16.84
CA GLY A 70 -9.66 3.50 16.67
C GLY A 70 -9.37 2.01 16.52
N GLY A 71 -8.28 1.64 15.84
CA GLY A 71 -7.84 0.25 15.71
C GLY A 71 -7.50 -0.38 17.07
N THR A 72 -6.75 0.33 17.91
CA THR A 72 -6.40 -0.15 19.26
C THR A 72 -7.64 -0.30 20.15
N ILE A 73 -8.51 0.71 20.15
CA ILE A 73 -9.76 0.68 20.95
C ILE A 73 -10.68 -0.45 20.45
N GLY A 74 -10.87 -0.54 19.11
CA GLY A 74 -11.72 -1.58 18.54
C GLY A 74 -11.22 -3.00 18.80
N LEU A 75 -9.89 -3.21 18.74
CA LEU A 75 -9.30 -4.51 19.06
C LEU A 75 -9.51 -4.89 20.54
N ASN A 76 -9.34 -3.94 21.46
CA ASN A 76 -9.56 -4.19 22.88
C ASN A 76 -11.03 -4.50 23.19
N HIS A 77 -11.98 -3.78 22.59
CA HIS A 77 -13.41 -4.09 22.71
C HIS A 77 -13.75 -5.47 22.13
N LEU A 78 -13.12 -5.87 21.03
CA LEU A 78 -13.33 -7.19 20.45
C LEU A 78 -12.81 -8.30 21.36
N LEU A 79 -11.62 -8.12 21.96
CA LEU A 79 -11.04 -9.07 22.92
C LEU A 79 -11.92 -9.22 24.16
N GLU A 80 -12.43 -8.11 24.68
CA GLU A 80 -13.36 -8.09 25.81
C GLU A 80 -14.68 -8.82 25.48
N ALA A 81 -15.25 -8.57 24.30
CA ALA A 81 -16.46 -9.24 23.82
C ALA A 81 -16.26 -10.76 23.63
N LEU A 82 -15.04 -11.20 23.34
CA LEU A 82 -14.67 -12.62 23.27
C LEU A 82 -14.34 -13.24 24.64
N GLY A 83 -14.52 -12.50 25.73
CA GLY A 83 -14.26 -12.97 27.11
C GLY A 83 -12.79 -12.99 27.50
N SER A 84 -11.91 -12.35 26.71
CA SER A 84 -10.49 -12.24 27.02
C SER A 84 -10.24 -11.03 27.92
N GLN A 85 -9.51 -11.24 29.03
CA GLN A 85 -9.02 -10.15 29.89
C GLN A 85 -7.68 -9.55 29.38
N ALA A 86 -7.16 -10.04 28.24
CA ALA A 86 -5.95 -9.53 27.64
C ALA A 86 -6.21 -8.18 26.97
N THR A 87 -5.40 -7.18 27.27
CA THR A 87 -5.36 -5.92 26.53
C THR A 87 -4.32 -6.03 25.42
N ALA A 88 -4.70 -5.67 24.21
CA ALA A 88 -3.75 -5.58 23.12
C ALA A 88 -2.92 -4.30 23.28
N ASP A 89 -1.67 -4.46 23.66
CA ASP A 89 -0.66 -3.39 23.62
C ASP A 89 0.01 -3.44 22.24
N ILE A 90 -0.52 -2.64 21.31
CA ILE A 90 0.00 -2.61 19.93
C ILE A 90 1.27 -1.77 19.93
N ASN A 91 2.39 -2.39 19.55
CA ASN A 91 3.65 -1.68 19.38
C ASN A 91 3.46 -0.46 18.44
N PRO A 92 3.75 0.78 18.90
CA PRO A 92 3.52 2.00 18.09
C PRO A 92 4.22 1.99 16.74
N PHE A 93 5.40 1.36 16.64
CA PHE A 93 6.12 1.21 15.37
C PHE A 93 5.32 0.37 14.37
N VAL A 94 4.83 -0.79 14.81
CA VAL A 94 4.03 -1.68 13.96
C VAL A 94 2.72 -1.03 13.56
N ALA A 95 2.03 -0.37 14.50
CA ALA A 95 0.79 0.36 14.23
C ALA A 95 1.02 1.47 13.21
N GLY A 96 2.10 2.26 13.34
CA GLY A 96 2.47 3.30 12.38
C GLY A 96 2.75 2.73 10.99
N VAL A 97 3.56 1.67 10.90
CA VAL A 97 3.88 1.00 9.64
C VAL A 97 2.63 0.49 8.93
N LEU A 98 1.74 -0.19 9.66
CA LEU A 98 0.51 -0.74 9.07
C LEU A 98 -0.46 0.36 8.65
N THR A 99 -0.62 1.40 9.45
CA THR A 99 -1.51 2.53 9.15
C THR A 99 -1.06 3.28 7.90
N ILE A 100 0.22 3.71 7.87
CA ILE A 100 0.79 4.42 6.73
C ILE A 100 0.79 3.50 5.49
N GLY A 101 1.22 2.25 5.64
CA GLY A 101 1.23 1.27 4.56
C GLY A 101 -0.17 0.99 3.99
N PHE A 102 -1.20 0.94 4.83
CA PHE A 102 -2.58 0.78 4.40
C PHE A 102 -3.09 2.01 3.62
N ILE A 103 -2.83 3.21 4.11
CA ILE A 103 -3.27 4.45 3.44
C ILE A 103 -2.57 4.60 2.09
N TYR A 104 -1.25 4.53 2.06
CA TYR A 104 -0.47 4.67 0.82
C TYR A 104 -0.62 3.45 -0.12
N GLY A 105 -1.01 2.30 0.39
CA GLY A 105 -1.43 1.14 -0.42
C GLY A 105 -2.59 1.45 -1.37
N ALA A 106 -3.54 2.29 -0.94
CA ALA A 106 -4.63 2.74 -1.80
C ALA A 106 -4.14 3.66 -2.93
N TYR A 107 -3.21 4.56 -2.65
CA TYR A 107 -2.59 5.41 -3.67
C TYR A 107 -1.74 4.58 -4.65
N MET A 108 -0.92 3.65 -4.14
CA MET A 108 -0.13 2.74 -4.97
C MET A 108 -0.99 1.83 -5.84
N THR A 109 -2.18 1.42 -5.37
CA THR A 109 -3.15 0.66 -6.18
C THR A 109 -3.50 1.41 -7.46
N GLU A 110 -3.83 2.70 -7.38
CA GLU A 110 -4.16 3.50 -8.56
C GLU A 110 -2.94 3.81 -9.41
N THR A 111 -1.79 4.05 -8.79
CA THR A 111 -0.52 4.26 -9.49
C THR A 111 -0.16 3.04 -10.35
N PHE A 112 -0.16 1.83 -9.80
CA PHE A 112 0.15 0.61 -10.55
C PHE A 112 -0.92 0.28 -11.60
N ARG A 113 -2.21 0.46 -11.25
CA ARG A 113 -3.29 0.28 -12.21
C ARG A 113 -3.17 1.23 -13.40
N GLY A 114 -2.93 2.52 -13.14
CA GLY A 114 -2.71 3.53 -14.17
C GLY A 114 -1.49 3.21 -15.04
N ALA A 115 -0.39 2.81 -14.42
CA ALA A 115 0.84 2.43 -15.11
C ALA A 115 0.62 1.23 -16.07
N ILE A 116 -0.12 0.19 -15.63
CA ILE A 116 -0.43 -0.97 -16.48
C ILE A 116 -1.34 -0.55 -17.65
N LEU A 117 -2.34 0.29 -17.41
CA LEU A 117 -3.26 0.77 -18.45
C LEU A 117 -2.60 1.71 -19.45
N SER A 118 -1.48 2.35 -19.09
CA SER A 118 -0.68 3.20 -19.98
C SER A 118 0.18 2.41 -20.97
N ILE A 119 0.32 1.09 -20.77
CA ILE A 119 1.08 0.25 -21.70
C ILE A 119 0.25 0.03 -22.98
N PRO A 120 0.78 0.32 -24.18
CA PRO A 120 0.07 0.09 -25.42
C PRO A 120 -0.34 -1.38 -25.58
N LYS A 121 -1.62 -1.64 -25.86
CA LYS A 121 -2.18 -3.01 -25.98
C LYS A 121 -1.42 -3.87 -26.98
N GLY A 122 -0.94 -3.27 -28.08
CA GLY A 122 -0.15 -3.96 -29.10
C GLY A 122 1.13 -4.65 -28.58
N GLN A 123 1.69 -4.19 -27.44
CA GLN A 123 2.83 -4.85 -26.81
C GLN A 123 2.46 -6.24 -26.28
N MET A 124 1.29 -6.38 -25.69
CA MET A 124 0.78 -7.66 -25.18
C MET A 124 0.30 -8.56 -26.33
N GLU A 125 -0.37 -7.98 -27.33
CA GLU A 125 -0.83 -8.69 -28.52
C GLU A 125 0.34 -9.27 -29.31
N ALA A 126 1.42 -8.49 -29.52
CA ALA A 126 2.64 -8.97 -30.14
C ALA A 126 3.29 -10.11 -29.36
N ALA A 127 3.39 -9.98 -28.03
CA ALA A 127 3.94 -11.05 -27.20
C ALA A 127 3.16 -12.36 -27.34
N TRP A 128 1.84 -12.29 -27.39
CA TRP A 128 0.98 -13.47 -27.58
C TRP A 128 1.10 -14.04 -29.00
N ALA A 129 1.22 -13.20 -30.02
CA ALA A 129 1.46 -13.64 -31.40
C ALA A 129 2.80 -14.43 -31.56
N PHE A 130 3.82 -14.06 -30.73
CA PHE A 130 5.06 -14.83 -30.62
C PHE A 130 4.97 -16.05 -29.67
N GLY A 131 3.77 -16.46 -29.25
CA GLY A 131 3.55 -17.65 -28.42
C GLY A 131 3.92 -17.47 -26.93
N MET A 132 4.08 -16.23 -26.45
CA MET A 132 4.36 -15.99 -25.03
C MET A 132 3.12 -16.26 -24.19
N GLY A 133 3.24 -17.14 -23.18
CA GLY A 133 2.18 -17.34 -22.18
C GLY A 133 2.02 -16.13 -21.25
N ARG A 134 0.87 -16.04 -20.57
CA ARG A 134 0.49 -14.88 -19.73
C ARG A 134 1.55 -14.47 -18.72
N VAL A 135 2.12 -15.42 -17.98
CA VAL A 135 3.16 -15.15 -16.96
C VAL A 135 4.41 -14.58 -17.61
N ARG A 136 4.87 -15.16 -18.73
CA ARG A 136 6.06 -14.69 -19.44
C ARG A 136 5.85 -13.30 -20.02
N THR A 137 4.67 -13.02 -20.59
CA THR A 137 4.27 -11.70 -21.06
C THR A 137 4.28 -10.68 -19.92
N PHE A 138 3.71 -11.04 -18.76
CA PHE A 138 3.72 -10.16 -17.60
C PHE A 138 5.15 -9.84 -17.15
N VAL A 139 5.98 -10.84 -16.91
CA VAL A 139 7.33 -10.64 -16.35
C VAL A 139 8.27 -9.93 -17.34
N ARG A 140 8.19 -10.23 -18.65
CA ARG A 140 9.14 -9.71 -19.65
C ARG A 140 8.67 -8.43 -20.34
N ILE A 141 7.37 -8.20 -20.45
CA ILE A 141 6.80 -7.06 -21.18
C ILE A 141 6.10 -6.09 -20.24
N THR A 142 5.11 -6.58 -19.46
CA THR A 142 4.24 -5.70 -18.67
C THR A 142 4.98 -5.14 -17.47
N ALA A 143 5.61 -5.96 -16.64
CA ALA A 143 6.21 -5.53 -15.39
C ALA A 143 7.35 -4.50 -15.56
N PRO A 144 8.32 -4.66 -16.50
CA PRO A 144 9.35 -3.66 -16.72
C PRO A 144 8.80 -2.31 -17.20
N GLN A 145 7.77 -2.33 -18.04
CA GLN A 145 7.12 -1.10 -18.51
C GLN A 145 6.26 -0.48 -17.41
N MET A 146 5.50 -1.29 -16.66
CA MET A 146 4.74 -0.84 -15.50
C MET A 146 5.62 -0.08 -14.51
N VAL A 147 6.81 -0.59 -14.17
CA VAL A 147 7.73 0.09 -13.26
C VAL A 147 8.09 1.49 -13.81
N ARG A 148 8.42 1.61 -15.08
CA ARG A 148 8.77 2.89 -15.71
C ARG A 148 7.62 3.89 -15.66
N TYR A 149 6.40 3.46 -15.96
CA TYR A 149 5.21 4.32 -15.93
C TYR A 149 4.75 4.63 -14.49
N ALA A 150 5.04 3.75 -13.52
CA ALA A 150 4.69 3.96 -12.13
C ALA A 150 5.66 4.91 -11.41
N LEU A 151 6.93 5.01 -11.83
CA LEU A 151 7.96 5.79 -11.14
C LEU A 151 7.57 7.23 -10.80
N PRO A 152 6.98 8.03 -11.71
CA PRO A 152 6.57 9.40 -11.38
C PRO A 152 5.53 9.45 -10.27
N GLY A 153 4.51 8.60 -10.33
CA GLY A 153 3.46 8.50 -9.31
C GLY A 153 4.00 7.93 -7.99
N PHE A 154 4.90 6.97 -8.06
CA PHE A 154 5.60 6.42 -6.90
C PHE A 154 6.41 7.49 -6.17
N THR A 155 7.23 8.26 -6.91
CA THR A 155 8.04 9.34 -6.34
C THR A 155 7.15 10.42 -5.71
N ASN A 156 6.05 10.79 -6.37
CA ASN A 156 5.11 11.76 -5.82
C ASN A 156 4.49 11.27 -4.49
N ASN A 157 4.07 10.01 -4.42
CA ASN A 157 3.52 9.43 -3.19
C ASN A 157 4.57 9.26 -2.07
N TRP A 158 5.85 9.19 -2.43
CA TRP A 158 6.94 9.10 -1.45
C TRP A 158 7.30 10.46 -0.82
N LEU A 159 7.09 11.56 -1.56
CA LEU A 159 7.45 12.92 -1.13
C LEU A 159 6.38 13.58 -0.24
N VAL A 160 5.20 12.99 -0.12
CA VAL A 160 4.10 13.46 0.75
C VAL A 160 4.16 12.74 2.08
#